data_8b61a758b6f7a51ad7f1a28ed8334496
#
_entry.id   8b61a758b6f7a51ad7f1a28ed8334496
#
_cell.length_a   1.000
_cell.length_b   1.000
_cell.length_c   1.000
_cell.angle_alpha   90.00
_cell.angle_beta   90.00
_cell.angle_gamma   90.00
#
_symmetry.space_group_name_H-M   'P 1'
#
loop_
_entity.id
_entity.type
_entity.pdbx_description
1 polymer ?
#
loop_
_entity_poly.entity_id
_entity_poly.type
_entity_poly.pdbx_seq_one_letter_code
_entity_poly.pdbx_strand_id
1 'polypeptide(L)'
;MLSNLKNRVRAHLINYKGWSTKRKIVVFESDDWGAIRLPDITKIEEYRKRYPYPKNPYLKYDSLASEEDLNVLFSLISDCKDNFGNHPKLTFNTVVANPDFKKIKESGFKQYYYEPFTETLKRFSNHSQSFNLWKNAIDEKLMYPQFHGREHVNVPLWLEELRNGNQELLDAFDLGTWSVPENKSSIINLQASLDWIKEQPFTYHKDFLEEGLKEFVEFIDGSRESIMDKVIFMEGERDGIPVEVAMRYNTSYTE
;
A
#
# COMPACT_ATOMS: atom_id res chain seq x y z
N MET A 1 14.48 -33.00 10.02
CA MET A 1 15.09 -32.49 11.27
C MET A 1 16.37 -31.69 11.00
N LEU A 2 17.32 -32.17 10.21
CA LEU A 2 18.60 -31.49 9.87
C LEU A 2 18.44 -30.19 9.07
N SER A 3 17.44 -30.09 8.18
CA SER A 3 17.17 -28.86 7.40
C SER A 3 16.70 -27.69 8.30
N ASN A 4 15.85 -27.98 9.28
CA ASN A 4 15.38 -26.97 10.23
C ASN A 4 16.53 -26.47 11.13
N LEU A 5 17.46 -27.34 11.51
CA LEU A 5 18.62 -26.94 12.29
C LEU A 5 19.55 -26.04 11.47
N LYS A 6 19.84 -26.39 10.20
CA LYS A 6 20.62 -25.54 9.28
C LYS A 6 20.01 -24.15 9.11
N ASN A 7 18.70 -24.08 8.90
CA ASN A 7 18.00 -22.80 8.73
C ASN A 7 18.04 -21.94 10.00
N ARG A 8 17.89 -22.56 11.18
CA ARG A 8 18.02 -21.85 12.46
C ARG A 8 19.44 -21.32 12.69
N VAL A 9 20.45 -22.14 12.43
CA VAL A 9 21.87 -21.72 12.55
C VAL A 9 22.17 -20.59 11.57
N ARG A 10 21.71 -20.69 10.32
CA ARG A 10 21.88 -19.63 9.32
C ARG A 10 21.21 -18.32 9.75
N ALA A 11 19.98 -18.38 10.27
CA ALA A 11 19.27 -17.21 10.78
C ALA A 11 20.03 -16.55 11.94
N HIS A 12 20.57 -17.34 12.89
CA HIS A 12 21.40 -16.81 13.97
C HIS A 12 22.69 -16.17 13.47
N LEU A 13 23.35 -16.76 12.47
CA LEU A 13 24.58 -16.21 11.89
C LEU A 13 24.33 -14.89 11.15
N ILE A 14 23.22 -14.78 10.42
CA ILE A 14 22.81 -13.53 9.74
C ILE A 14 22.58 -12.43 10.77
N ASN A 15 21.89 -12.74 11.86
CA ASN A 15 21.52 -11.77 12.88
C ASN A 15 22.64 -11.48 13.89
N TYR A 16 23.77 -12.23 13.87
CA TYR A 16 24.86 -12.07 14.84
C TYR A 16 25.50 -10.67 14.82
N LYS A 17 25.56 -10.03 13.65
CA LYS A 17 26.07 -8.66 13.48
C LYS A 17 24.96 -7.61 13.45
N GLY A 18 23.71 -8.01 13.66
CA GLY A 18 22.56 -7.11 13.67
C GLY A 18 22.54 -6.21 14.92
N TRP A 19 21.76 -5.15 14.83
CA TRP A 19 21.45 -4.31 15.98
C TRP A 19 20.77 -5.13 17.09
N SER A 20 21.16 -4.88 18.33
CA SER A 20 20.56 -5.56 19.49
C SER A 20 20.25 -4.58 20.61
N THR A 21 19.19 -4.86 21.36
CA THR A 21 18.77 -4.06 22.50
C THR A 21 18.21 -4.94 23.61
N LYS A 22 18.36 -4.49 24.86
CA LYS A 22 17.71 -5.09 26.03
C LYS A 22 16.28 -4.58 26.23
N ARG A 23 15.87 -3.56 25.48
CA ARG A 23 14.51 -3.02 25.54
C ARG A 23 13.54 -3.99 24.86
N LYS A 24 12.34 -4.12 25.43
CA LYS A 24 11.22 -4.76 24.74
C LYS A 24 10.54 -3.70 23.87
N ILE A 25 10.57 -3.90 22.56
CA ILE A 25 9.99 -2.99 21.58
C ILE A 25 8.84 -3.71 20.90
N VAL A 26 7.69 -3.07 20.83
CA VAL A 26 6.53 -3.51 20.03
C VAL A 26 6.34 -2.46 18.95
N VAL A 27 6.29 -2.90 17.71
CA VAL A 27 6.01 -2.06 16.54
C VAL A 27 4.62 -2.41 16.05
N PHE A 28 3.79 -1.37 15.86
CA PHE A 28 2.49 -1.49 15.21
C PHE A 28 2.60 -0.88 13.83
N GLU A 29 2.45 -1.72 12.83
CA GLU A 29 2.58 -1.37 11.42
C GLU A 29 1.44 -2.02 10.66
N SER A 30 0.83 -1.27 9.73
CA SER A 30 -0.30 -1.74 8.92
C SER A 30 -0.15 -1.24 7.50
N ASP A 31 -0.36 -2.13 6.53
CA ASP A 31 -0.13 -1.89 5.12
C ASP A 31 -1.39 -1.45 4.37
N ASP A 32 -1.20 -0.97 3.15
CA ASP A 32 -2.20 -0.68 2.14
C ASP A 32 -3.17 0.47 2.46
N TRP A 33 -2.85 1.31 3.42
CA TRP A 33 -3.62 2.51 3.71
C TRP A 33 -3.70 3.41 2.46
N GLY A 34 -4.90 3.90 2.16
CA GLY A 34 -5.17 4.72 0.97
C GLY A 34 -5.53 3.94 -0.29
N ALA A 35 -5.28 2.63 -0.34
CA ALA A 35 -5.69 1.79 -1.46
C ALA A 35 -7.18 1.48 -1.41
N ILE A 36 -7.86 1.60 -2.56
CA ILE A 36 -9.25 1.17 -2.70
C ILE A 36 -9.31 -0.20 -3.39
N ARG A 37 -9.71 -1.23 -2.63
CA ARG A 37 -9.98 -2.57 -3.18
C ARG A 37 -11.47 -2.86 -3.28
N LEU A 38 -12.26 -2.32 -2.35
CA LEU A 38 -13.71 -2.49 -2.33
C LEU A 38 -14.39 -1.12 -2.33
N PRO A 39 -14.82 -0.61 -3.49
CA PRO A 39 -15.49 0.68 -3.56
C PRO A 39 -16.91 0.65 -2.98
N ASP A 40 -17.60 -0.49 -3.09
CA ASP A 40 -18.98 -0.67 -2.64
C ASP A 40 -19.25 -2.15 -2.32
N ILE A 41 -19.55 -2.43 -1.06
CA ILE A 41 -19.79 -3.80 -0.59
C ILE A 41 -21.00 -4.45 -1.28
N THR A 42 -22.02 -3.67 -1.65
CA THR A 42 -23.23 -4.20 -2.28
C THR A 42 -22.96 -4.70 -3.70
N LYS A 43 -22.11 -4.01 -4.45
CA LYS A 43 -21.67 -4.42 -5.79
C LYS A 43 -20.77 -5.65 -5.72
N ILE A 44 -19.94 -5.74 -4.69
CA ILE A 44 -19.06 -6.90 -4.49
C ILE A 44 -19.85 -8.17 -4.18
N GLU A 45 -21.01 -8.08 -3.53
CA GLU A 45 -21.84 -9.26 -3.31
C GLU A 45 -22.36 -9.85 -4.62
N GLU A 46 -22.69 -9.03 -5.61
CA GLU A 46 -23.07 -9.48 -6.94
C GLU A 46 -21.91 -10.15 -7.67
N TYR A 47 -20.74 -9.53 -7.62
CA TYR A 47 -19.50 -10.10 -8.14
C TYR A 47 -19.18 -11.48 -7.52
N ARG A 48 -19.31 -11.61 -6.20
CA ARG A 48 -19.09 -12.86 -5.47
C ARG A 48 -20.06 -13.97 -5.86
N LYS A 49 -21.29 -13.65 -6.23
CA LYS A 49 -22.25 -14.65 -6.72
C LYS A 49 -21.81 -15.23 -8.05
N ARG A 50 -21.20 -14.41 -8.90
CA ARG A 50 -20.69 -14.82 -10.21
C ARG A 50 -19.34 -15.54 -10.10
N TYR A 51 -18.49 -15.05 -9.20
CA TYR A 51 -17.14 -15.57 -8.95
C TYR A 51 -17.00 -16.02 -7.50
N PRO A 52 -17.50 -17.22 -7.15
CA PRO A 52 -17.48 -17.71 -5.78
C PRO A 52 -16.07 -18.18 -5.39
N TYR A 53 -15.33 -17.31 -4.74
CA TYR A 53 -14.03 -17.65 -4.16
C TYR A 53 -14.16 -17.98 -2.67
N PRO A 54 -13.53 -19.06 -2.20
CA PRO A 54 -13.57 -19.38 -0.79
C PRO A 54 -12.75 -18.37 0.01
N LYS A 55 -13.41 -17.61 0.87
CA LYS A 55 -12.85 -16.90 2.04
C LYS A 55 -11.64 -15.98 1.78
N ASN A 56 -11.68 -15.15 0.76
CA ASN A 56 -10.71 -14.07 0.65
C ASN A 56 -11.13 -12.90 1.56
N PRO A 57 -10.43 -12.62 2.67
CA PRO A 57 -10.79 -11.54 3.58
C PRO A 57 -10.64 -10.16 2.93
N TYR A 58 -9.73 -9.99 1.98
CA TYR A 58 -9.53 -8.73 1.27
C TYR A 58 -10.76 -8.31 0.47
N LEU A 59 -11.44 -9.25 -0.19
CA LEU A 59 -12.70 -8.98 -0.89
C LEU A 59 -13.91 -8.81 0.04
N LYS A 60 -13.73 -8.92 1.33
CA LYS A 60 -14.81 -8.78 2.29
C LYS A 60 -14.68 -7.52 3.14
N TYR A 61 -13.48 -7.14 3.49
CA TYR A 61 -13.22 -6.13 4.50
C TYR A 61 -12.29 -5.01 4.04
N ASP A 62 -11.58 -5.19 2.93
CA ASP A 62 -10.54 -4.27 2.52
C ASP A 62 -11.12 -3.10 1.72
N SER A 63 -11.50 -2.06 2.42
CA SER A 63 -11.99 -0.79 1.88
C SER A 63 -11.22 0.37 2.49
N LEU A 64 -11.44 1.58 1.96
CA LEU A 64 -10.93 2.79 2.60
C LEU A 64 -11.48 2.91 4.03
N ALA A 65 -10.62 3.27 4.98
CA ALA A 65 -11.03 3.54 6.34
C ALA A 65 -11.99 4.74 6.39
N SER A 66 -13.18 4.52 6.94
CA SER A 66 -14.18 5.57 7.09
C SER A 66 -13.82 6.55 8.21
N GLU A 67 -14.55 7.65 8.28
CA GLU A 67 -14.44 8.61 9.39
C GLU A 67 -14.67 7.94 10.75
N GLU A 68 -15.62 7.01 10.81
CA GLU A 68 -15.92 6.26 12.04
C GLU A 68 -14.76 5.35 12.43
N ASP A 69 -14.21 4.59 11.46
CA ASP A 69 -13.05 3.71 11.70
C ASP A 69 -11.86 4.50 12.24
N LEU A 70 -11.55 5.65 11.63
CA LEU A 70 -10.43 6.50 12.03
C LEU A 70 -10.65 7.12 13.41
N ASN A 71 -11.86 7.61 13.70
CA ASN A 71 -12.18 8.17 15.01
C ASN A 71 -12.06 7.12 16.12
N VAL A 72 -12.58 5.91 15.90
CA VAL A 72 -12.46 4.80 16.86
C VAL A 72 -11.00 4.43 17.08
N LEU A 73 -10.23 4.29 16.00
CA LEU A 73 -8.81 3.94 16.07
C LEU A 73 -7.99 4.99 16.83
N PHE A 74 -8.12 6.27 16.47
CA PHE A 74 -7.33 7.33 17.10
C PHE A 74 -7.75 7.60 18.54
N SER A 75 -9.03 7.45 18.87
CA SER A 75 -9.50 7.48 20.26
C SER A 75 -8.84 6.37 21.09
N LEU A 76 -8.86 5.14 20.59
CA LEU A 76 -8.24 4.00 21.26
C LEU A 76 -6.74 4.23 21.53
N ILE A 77 -6.01 4.76 20.55
CA ILE A 77 -4.58 5.04 20.69
C ILE A 77 -4.35 6.17 21.70
N SER A 78 -5.17 7.20 21.68
CA SER A 78 -5.08 8.35 22.59
C SER A 78 -5.37 7.99 24.04
N ASP A 79 -6.19 6.97 24.29
CA ASP A 79 -6.50 6.49 25.63
C ASP A 79 -5.35 5.68 26.25
N CYS A 80 -4.44 5.17 25.42
CA CYS A 80 -3.27 4.42 25.87
C CYS A 80 -2.08 5.37 26.10
N LYS A 81 -1.43 5.24 27.28
CA LYS A 81 -0.22 6.01 27.61
C LYS A 81 0.79 5.14 28.35
N ASP A 82 2.06 5.39 28.07
CA ASP A 82 3.14 4.85 28.88
C ASP A 82 3.31 5.64 30.19
N ASN A 83 4.28 5.21 31.02
CA ASN A 83 4.56 5.88 32.29
C ASN A 83 5.10 7.31 32.15
N PHE A 84 5.46 7.73 30.94
CA PHE A 84 5.94 9.07 30.61
C PHE A 84 4.86 9.94 29.94
N GLY A 85 3.65 9.39 29.76
CA GLY A 85 2.55 10.07 29.12
C GLY A 85 2.54 9.99 27.59
N ASN A 86 3.42 9.20 26.97
CA ASN A 86 3.47 9.04 25.52
C ASN A 86 2.40 8.04 25.06
N HIS A 87 1.75 8.35 23.96
CA HIS A 87 0.86 7.44 23.25
C HIS A 87 1.63 6.41 22.41
N PRO A 88 1.09 5.21 22.20
CA PRO A 88 1.61 4.30 21.18
C PRO A 88 1.54 4.98 19.81
N LYS A 89 2.41 4.54 18.90
CA LYS A 89 2.53 5.06 17.54
C LYS A 89 2.14 3.98 16.56
N LEU A 90 1.35 4.34 15.54
CA LEU A 90 1.00 3.47 14.43
C LEU A 90 1.71 3.93 13.16
N THR A 91 2.39 3.00 12.50
CA THR A 91 2.94 3.22 11.16
C THR A 91 1.90 2.79 10.13
N PHE A 92 1.50 3.73 9.27
CA PHE A 92 0.59 3.50 8.17
C PHE A 92 1.39 3.43 6.87
N ASN A 93 1.61 2.23 6.36
CA ASN A 93 2.22 2.03 5.06
C ASN A 93 1.21 2.43 3.99
N THR A 94 1.43 3.61 3.40
CA THR A 94 0.43 4.34 2.63
C THR A 94 0.66 4.21 1.14
N VAL A 95 -0.34 3.70 0.44
CA VAL A 95 -0.48 3.74 -1.01
C VAL A 95 -1.09 5.08 -1.37
N VAL A 96 -0.45 5.83 -2.26
CA VAL A 96 -0.77 7.25 -2.44
C VAL A 96 -1.73 7.57 -3.56
N ALA A 97 -2.03 6.58 -4.41
CA ALA A 97 -2.93 6.76 -5.54
C ALA A 97 -3.78 5.52 -5.81
N ASN A 98 -4.85 5.72 -6.55
CA ASN A 98 -5.76 4.68 -7.01
C ASN A 98 -6.00 4.80 -8.51
N PRO A 99 -6.39 3.72 -9.22
CA PRO A 99 -6.73 3.79 -10.63
C PRO A 99 -7.88 4.75 -10.91
N ASP A 100 -7.72 5.61 -11.91
CA ASP A 100 -8.82 6.37 -12.49
C ASP A 100 -9.55 5.48 -13.52
N PHE A 101 -10.49 4.68 -13.04
CA PHE A 101 -11.21 3.69 -13.85
C PHE A 101 -11.88 4.31 -15.07
N LYS A 102 -12.39 5.54 -14.94
CA LYS A 102 -13.07 6.23 -16.05
C LYS A 102 -12.10 6.53 -17.18
N LYS A 103 -10.97 7.20 -16.89
CA LYS A 103 -9.98 7.55 -17.92
C LYS A 103 -9.31 6.32 -18.52
N ILE A 104 -9.05 5.29 -17.70
CA ILE A 104 -8.50 4.02 -18.17
C ILE A 104 -9.45 3.38 -19.19
N LYS A 105 -10.75 3.33 -18.89
CA LYS A 105 -11.78 2.80 -19.81
C LYS A 105 -11.89 3.61 -21.11
N GLU A 106 -11.89 4.93 -21.00
CA GLU A 106 -11.93 5.86 -22.14
C GLU A 106 -10.71 5.67 -23.07
N SER A 107 -9.54 5.29 -22.53
CA SER A 107 -8.36 4.96 -23.33
C SER A 107 -8.44 3.61 -24.03
N GLY A 108 -9.48 2.80 -23.77
CA GLY A 108 -9.55 1.41 -24.23
C GLY A 108 -8.46 0.53 -23.59
N PHE A 109 -8.15 0.78 -22.32
CA PHE A 109 -7.11 0.08 -21.55
C PHE A 109 -5.68 0.22 -22.11
N LYS A 110 -5.45 1.23 -22.94
CA LYS A 110 -4.13 1.46 -23.57
C LYS A 110 -3.19 2.27 -22.69
N GLN A 111 -3.76 3.13 -21.83
CA GLN A 111 -3.02 3.99 -20.93
C GLN A 111 -3.54 3.83 -19.52
N TYR A 112 -2.61 3.88 -18.56
CA TYR A 112 -2.93 3.96 -17.16
C TYR A 112 -3.11 5.42 -16.75
N TYR A 113 -4.10 5.64 -15.90
CA TYR A 113 -4.36 6.91 -15.23
C TYR A 113 -4.63 6.62 -13.77
N TYR A 114 -4.10 7.45 -12.91
CA TYR A 114 -4.35 7.37 -11.48
C TYR A 114 -4.87 8.70 -10.94
N GLU A 115 -5.37 8.66 -9.74
CA GLU A 115 -5.72 9.82 -8.94
C GLU A 115 -5.13 9.68 -7.54
N PRO A 116 -4.71 10.77 -6.89
CA PRO A 116 -4.31 10.74 -5.48
C PRO A 116 -5.41 10.12 -4.61
N PHE A 117 -5.04 9.33 -3.60
CA PHE A 117 -6.04 8.70 -2.72
C PHE A 117 -6.90 9.76 -1.98
N THR A 118 -6.36 10.95 -1.75
CA THR A 118 -7.09 12.09 -1.17
C THR A 118 -8.26 12.55 -2.05
N GLU A 119 -8.13 12.43 -3.38
CA GLU A 119 -9.24 12.68 -4.31
C GLU A 119 -10.23 11.50 -4.34
N THR A 120 -9.70 10.27 -4.22
CA THR A 120 -10.56 9.09 -4.07
C THR A 120 -11.47 9.22 -2.85
N LEU A 121 -10.96 9.64 -1.70
CA LEU A 121 -11.73 9.84 -0.47
C LEU A 121 -12.92 10.79 -0.67
N LYS A 122 -12.76 11.85 -1.44
CA LYS A 122 -13.82 12.86 -1.68
C LYS A 122 -15.06 12.28 -2.39
N ARG A 123 -14.92 11.15 -3.08
CA ARG A 123 -16.04 10.51 -3.81
C ARG A 123 -16.96 9.67 -2.93
N PHE A 124 -16.55 9.37 -1.72
CA PHE A 124 -17.29 8.53 -0.79
C PHE A 124 -17.81 9.35 0.38
N SER A 125 -19.13 9.31 0.62
CA SER A 125 -19.82 10.16 1.60
C SER A 125 -19.26 10.04 3.03
N ASN A 126 -18.83 8.85 3.42
CA ASN A 126 -18.34 8.58 4.78
C ASN A 126 -16.83 8.82 4.94
N HIS A 127 -16.21 9.52 3.98
CA HIS A 127 -14.76 9.72 3.94
C HIS A 127 -14.38 11.18 3.71
N SER A 128 -15.35 12.10 3.66
CA SER A 128 -15.10 13.52 3.35
C SER A 128 -14.17 14.20 4.34
N GLN A 129 -14.17 13.76 5.61
CA GLN A 129 -13.31 14.26 6.67
C GLN A 129 -12.14 13.33 6.99
N SER A 130 -12.05 12.15 6.35
CA SER A 130 -10.98 11.18 6.64
C SER A 130 -9.59 11.79 6.52
N PHE A 131 -9.36 12.62 5.50
CA PHE A 131 -8.07 13.28 5.31
C PHE A 131 -7.74 14.29 6.44
N ASN A 132 -8.72 14.99 6.96
CA ASN A 132 -8.52 15.89 8.10
C ASN A 132 -8.19 15.10 9.38
N LEU A 133 -8.82 13.93 9.57
CA LEU A 133 -8.51 13.04 10.69
C LEU A 133 -7.08 12.50 10.59
N TRP A 134 -6.62 12.14 9.38
CA TRP A 134 -5.23 11.76 9.15
C TRP A 134 -4.27 12.89 9.55
N LYS A 135 -4.52 14.12 9.08
CA LYS A 135 -3.67 15.28 9.42
C LYS A 135 -3.59 15.49 10.92
N ASN A 136 -4.73 15.48 11.60
CA ASN A 136 -4.77 15.66 13.05
C ASN A 136 -3.96 14.56 13.76
N ALA A 137 -4.11 13.30 13.37
CA ALA A 137 -3.38 12.19 13.96
C ALA A 137 -1.86 12.25 13.71
N ILE A 138 -1.44 12.78 12.56
CA ILE A 138 -0.03 13.06 12.27
C ILE A 138 0.49 14.17 13.19
N ASP A 139 -0.26 15.26 13.35
CA ASP A 139 0.10 16.40 14.19
C ASP A 139 0.20 16.02 15.67
N GLU A 140 -0.72 15.17 16.13
CA GLU A 140 -0.75 14.61 17.48
C GLU A 140 0.29 13.48 17.67
N LYS A 141 1.02 13.12 16.63
CA LYS A 141 2.03 12.05 16.63
C LYS A 141 1.47 10.67 17.05
N LEU A 142 0.23 10.39 16.72
CA LEU A 142 -0.42 9.09 16.88
C LEU A 142 -0.15 8.16 15.69
N MET A 143 0.00 8.78 14.52
CA MET A 143 0.15 8.11 13.24
C MET A 143 1.38 8.61 12.50
N TYR A 144 2.09 7.68 11.86
CA TYR A 144 3.24 7.97 11.00
C TYR A 144 3.03 7.31 9.64
N PRO A 145 2.68 8.08 8.59
CA PRO A 145 2.59 7.53 7.25
C PRO A 145 3.98 7.19 6.71
N GLN A 146 4.08 6.05 6.04
CA GLN A 146 5.25 5.62 5.29
C GLN A 146 4.84 5.36 3.85
N PHE A 147 5.70 5.69 2.90
CA PHE A 147 5.44 5.42 1.50
C PHE A 147 5.42 3.91 1.23
N HIS A 148 4.33 3.41 0.64
CA HIS A 148 4.12 1.99 0.32
C HIS A 148 3.83 1.75 -1.16
N GLY A 149 4.18 2.69 -2.01
CA GLY A 149 3.96 2.63 -3.45
C GLY A 149 2.93 3.64 -3.95
N ARG A 150 2.91 3.84 -5.26
CA ARG A 150 1.91 4.70 -5.89
C ARG A 150 0.53 4.04 -5.85
N GLU A 151 0.41 2.84 -6.38
CA GLU A 151 -0.75 1.95 -6.26
C GLU A 151 -0.31 0.52 -5.90
N HIS A 152 -1.26 -0.32 -5.49
CA HIS A 152 -0.99 -1.70 -5.12
C HIS A 152 -1.42 -2.71 -6.20
N VAL A 153 -1.27 -2.32 -7.47
CA VAL A 153 -1.60 -3.16 -8.63
C VAL A 153 -0.44 -3.19 -9.62
N ASN A 154 -0.15 -4.37 -10.18
CA ASN A 154 0.76 -4.50 -11.30
C ASN A 154 0.08 -3.97 -12.57
N VAL A 155 0.26 -2.69 -12.80
CA VAL A 155 -0.44 -1.94 -13.86
C VAL A 155 -0.26 -2.54 -15.25
N PRO A 156 0.96 -2.83 -15.72
CA PRO A 156 1.13 -3.34 -17.07
C PRO A 156 0.43 -4.66 -17.29
N LEU A 157 0.55 -5.57 -16.33
CA LEU A 157 -0.10 -6.88 -16.38
C LEU A 157 -1.63 -6.73 -16.33
N TRP A 158 -2.14 -5.87 -15.46
CA TRP A 158 -3.57 -5.60 -15.36
C TRP A 158 -4.15 -5.04 -16.64
N LEU A 159 -3.50 -4.03 -17.23
CA LEU A 159 -3.95 -3.45 -18.51
C LEU A 159 -3.87 -4.45 -19.66
N GLU A 160 -2.86 -5.32 -19.69
CA GLU A 160 -2.74 -6.38 -20.69
C GLU A 160 -3.92 -7.36 -20.60
N GLU A 161 -4.22 -7.86 -19.42
CA GLU A 161 -5.33 -8.77 -19.18
C GLU A 161 -6.70 -8.16 -19.52
N LEU A 162 -6.90 -6.88 -19.22
CA LEU A 162 -8.10 -6.15 -19.60
C LEU A 162 -8.23 -6.04 -21.14
N ARG A 163 -7.13 -5.73 -21.84
CA ARG A 163 -7.11 -5.70 -23.32
C ARG A 163 -7.33 -7.07 -23.94
N ASN A 164 -6.84 -8.12 -23.32
CA ASN A 164 -7.03 -9.51 -23.75
C ASN A 164 -8.47 -10.02 -23.50
N GLY A 165 -9.31 -9.22 -22.87
CA GLY A 165 -10.72 -9.55 -22.63
C GLY A 165 -10.93 -10.53 -21.48
N ASN A 166 -10.06 -10.53 -20.48
CA ASN A 166 -10.26 -11.32 -19.26
C ASN A 166 -11.56 -10.85 -18.58
N GLN A 167 -12.62 -11.65 -18.74
CA GLN A 167 -13.97 -11.26 -18.35
C GLN A 167 -14.11 -11.03 -16.84
N GLU A 168 -13.40 -11.79 -16.03
CA GLU A 168 -13.41 -11.62 -14.58
C GLU A 168 -12.82 -10.26 -14.18
N LEU A 169 -11.71 -9.88 -14.80
CA LEU A 169 -11.09 -8.57 -14.55
C LEU A 169 -11.90 -7.42 -15.13
N LEU A 170 -12.57 -7.61 -16.26
CA LEU A 170 -13.48 -6.61 -16.82
C LEU A 170 -14.70 -6.38 -15.92
N ASP A 171 -15.28 -7.44 -15.39
CA ASP A 171 -16.40 -7.34 -14.45
C ASP A 171 -15.97 -6.66 -13.14
N ALA A 172 -14.78 -6.98 -12.63
CA ALA A 172 -14.21 -6.31 -11.47
C ALA A 172 -13.94 -4.82 -11.75
N PHE A 173 -13.37 -4.53 -12.91
CA PHE A 173 -13.11 -3.16 -13.36
C PHE A 173 -14.38 -2.32 -13.43
N ASP A 174 -15.46 -2.86 -13.97
CA ASP A 174 -16.77 -2.16 -14.07
C ASP A 174 -17.41 -1.91 -12.69
N LEU A 175 -17.01 -2.68 -11.69
CA LEU A 175 -17.35 -2.44 -10.27
C LEU A 175 -16.42 -1.44 -9.58
N GLY A 176 -15.37 -0.97 -10.25
CA GLY A 176 -14.38 -0.05 -9.68
C GLY A 176 -13.38 -0.74 -8.76
N THR A 177 -13.13 -2.03 -8.94
CA THR A 177 -12.07 -2.76 -8.23
C THR A 177 -11.07 -3.37 -9.21
N TRP A 178 -9.82 -3.40 -8.80
CA TRP A 178 -8.75 -4.15 -9.48
C TRP A 178 -8.42 -5.45 -8.75
N SER A 179 -8.84 -5.56 -7.50
CA SER A 179 -8.54 -6.71 -6.65
C SER A 179 -9.49 -7.84 -6.97
N VAL A 180 -8.95 -8.85 -7.63
CA VAL A 180 -9.62 -10.13 -7.82
C VAL A 180 -8.87 -11.19 -7.03
N PRO A 181 -9.58 -12.21 -6.49
CA PRO A 181 -8.89 -13.33 -5.87
C PRO A 181 -7.99 -14.01 -6.90
N GLU A 182 -6.83 -14.44 -6.46
CA GLU A 182 -6.01 -15.31 -7.27
C GLU A 182 -6.81 -16.56 -7.63
N ASN A 183 -7.16 -16.67 -8.89
CA ASN A 183 -7.71 -17.94 -9.38
C ASN A 183 -6.56 -18.95 -9.38
N LYS A 184 -6.81 -20.16 -8.84
CA LYS A 184 -5.83 -21.24 -8.85
C LYS A 184 -5.34 -21.63 -10.25
N SER A 185 -6.04 -21.20 -11.29
CA SER A 185 -5.67 -21.39 -12.70
C SER A 185 -4.93 -20.20 -13.32
N SER A 186 -4.94 -19.03 -12.71
CA SER A 186 -4.17 -17.87 -13.19
C SER A 186 -2.91 -17.69 -12.32
N ILE A 187 -1.76 -17.78 -12.97
CA ILE A 187 -0.42 -17.54 -12.37
C ILE A 187 -0.20 -16.02 -12.14
N ILE A 188 -1.27 -15.22 -12.28
CA ILE A 188 -1.17 -13.75 -12.36
C ILE A 188 -1.35 -13.17 -10.98
N ASN A 189 -0.27 -12.69 -10.39
CA ASN A 189 -0.31 -11.91 -9.17
C ASN A 189 -0.41 -10.42 -9.50
N LEU A 190 -1.63 -9.88 -9.49
CA LEU A 190 -1.86 -8.46 -9.74
C LEU A 190 -1.47 -7.57 -8.55
N GLN A 191 -1.30 -8.12 -7.35
CA GLN A 191 -1.02 -7.33 -6.15
C GLN A 191 0.44 -6.92 -6.03
N ALA A 192 1.34 -7.60 -6.73
CA ALA A 192 2.77 -7.31 -6.70
C ALA A 192 3.12 -6.20 -7.70
N SER A 193 2.85 -4.96 -7.34
CA SER A 193 2.98 -3.78 -8.22
C SER A 193 4.38 -3.60 -8.81
N LEU A 194 5.42 -4.03 -8.10
CA LEU A 194 6.83 -3.94 -8.51
C LEU A 194 7.41 -5.26 -9.01
N ASP A 195 6.59 -6.31 -9.14
CA ASP A 195 7.08 -7.55 -9.74
C ASP A 195 7.50 -7.32 -11.18
N TRP A 196 8.71 -7.82 -11.49
CA TRP A 196 9.29 -7.68 -12.81
C TRP A 196 8.58 -8.55 -13.84
N ILE A 197 8.10 -7.92 -14.90
CA ILE A 197 7.63 -8.60 -16.10
C ILE A 197 8.71 -8.41 -17.17
N LYS A 198 9.15 -9.49 -17.79
CA LYS A 198 10.33 -9.53 -18.69
C LYS A 198 10.30 -8.49 -19.81
N GLU A 199 9.14 -8.10 -20.25
CA GLU A 199 8.93 -7.15 -21.35
C GLU A 199 8.85 -5.69 -20.88
N GLN A 200 8.91 -5.45 -19.57
CA GLN A 200 8.83 -4.07 -19.03
C GLN A 200 10.18 -3.39 -19.03
N PRO A 201 10.25 -2.15 -19.50
CA PRO A 201 11.46 -1.36 -19.33
C PRO A 201 11.64 -0.99 -17.85
N PHE A 202 12.87 -0.97 -17.38
CA PHE A 202 13.23 -0.54 -16.03
C PHE A 202 12.71 0.87 -15.70
N THR A 203 12.59 1.74 -16.71
CA THR A 203 12.03 3.08 -16.58
C THR A 203 10.64 3.08 -15.98
N TYR A 204 9.82 2.06 -16.22
CA TYR A 204 8.49 1.95 -15.61
C TYR A 204 8.56 1.94 -14.07
N HIS A 205 9.44 1.14 -13.49
CA HIS A 205 9.58 1.05 -12.04
C HIS A 205 10.11 2.37 -11.45
N LYS A 206 11.02 3.02 -12.18
CA LYS A 206 11.55 4.32 -11.79
C LYS A 206 10.44 5.38 -11.79
N ASP A 207 9.69 5.50 -12.88
CA ASP A 207 8.61 6.46 -13.03
C ASP A 207 7.52 6.20 -11.95
N PHE A 208 7.17 4.94 -11.70
CA PHE A 208 6.24 4.54 -10.65
C PHE A 208 6.66 5.03 -9.27
N LEU A 209 7.94 4.88 -8.93
CA LEU A 209 8.48 5.30 -7.64
C LEU A 209 8.58 6.83 -7.54
N GLU A 210 9.05 7.51 -8.60
CA GLU A 210 9.20 8.96 -8.63
C GLU A 210 7.84 9.67 -8.53
N GLU A 211 6.86 9.23 -9.32
CA GLU A 211 5.50 9.76 -9.27
C GLU A 211 4.84 9.47 -7.92
N GLY A 212 4.97 8.25 -7.41
CA GLY A 212 4.42 7.89 -6.11
C GLY A 212 5.04 8.68 -4.96
N LEU A 213 6.34 8.91 -4.97
CA LEU A 213 7.02 9.73 -3.97
C LEU A 213 6.56 11.19 -4.04
N LYS A 214 6.35 11.72 -5.24
CA LYS A 214 5.82 13.07 -5.42
C LYS A 214 4.43 13.21 -4.78
N GLU A 215 3.51 12.27 -5.09
CA GLU A 215 2.17 12.25 -4.49
C GLU A 215 2.24 12.11 -2.95
N PHE A 216 3.17 11.31 -2.44
CA PHE A 216 3.35 11.14 -1.01
C PHE A 216 3.82 12.43 -0.32
N VAL A 217 4.72 13.19 -0.96
CA VAL A 217 5.17 14.51 -0.48
C VAL A 217 4.00 15.48 -0.44
N GLU A 218 3.23 15.56 -1.53
CA GLU A 218 2.08 16.45 -1.63
C GLU A 218 1.02 16.08 -0.59
N PHE A 219 0.84 14.78 -0.31
CA PHE A 219 -0.05 14.28 0.74
C PHE A 219 0.37 14.71 2.14
N ILE A 220 1.66 14.56 2.48
CA ILE A 220 2.16 14.88 3.83
C ILE A 220 2.15 16.38 4.09
N ASP A 221 1.94 17.18 3.07
CA ASP A 221 1.96 18.64 3.10
C ASP A 221 3.36 19.26 3.04
N GLY A 222 3.55 20.13 2.07
CA GLY A 222 4.75 20.93 1.91
C GLY A 222 5.09 21.86 3.09
N SER A 223 4.31 21.82 4.18
CA SER A 223 4.59 22.56 5.41
C SER A 223 5.54 21.86 6.37
N ARG A 224 5.87 20.58 6.13
CA ARG A 224 6.80 19.83 6.98
C ARG A 224 8.06 19.42 6.23
N GLU A 225 8.94 20.37 6.04
CA GLU A 225 10.30 20.15 5.52
C GLU A 225 11.07 19.02 6.22
N SER A 226 10.68 18.65 7.45
CA SER A 226 11.43 17.72 8.28
C SER A 226 11.21 16.23 7.97
N ILE A 227 10.17 15.86 7.25
CA ILE A 227 9.88 14.44 6.97
C ILE A 227 10.67 13.92 5.76
N MET A 228 11.14 14.83 4.90
CA MET A 228 11.74 14.50 3.60
C MET A 228 13.27 14.46 3.58
N ASP A 229 13.94 14.57 4.71
CA ASP A 229 15.38 14.82 4.71
C ASP A 229 16.27 13.73 4.09
N LYS A 230 15.79 12.53 3.85
CA LYS A 230 16.60 11.50 3.14
C LYS A 230 15.74 10.44 2.46
N VAL A 231 15.57 10.55 1.18
CA VAL A 231 15.34 9.39 0.30
C VAL A 231 16.69 8.78 -0.01
N ILE A 232 16.96 7.59 0.49
CA ILE A 232 18.18 6.84 0.15
C ILE A 232 17.83 5.92 -1.00
N PHE A 233 18.47 6.16 -2.14
CA PHE A 233 18.48 5.21 -3.24
C PHE A 233 19.54 4.15 -2.92
N MET A 234 19.14 2.89 -2.85
CA MET A 234 20.08 1.77 -2.81
C MET A 234 20.18 1.17 -4.20
N GLU A 235 21.39 1.17 -4.75
CA GLU A 235 21.69 0.38 -5.93
C GLU A 235 21.92 -1.07 -5.49
N GLY A 236 21.24 -1.99 -6.14
CA GLY A 236 21.41 -3.42 -5.95
C GLY A 236 21.40 -4.15 -7.29
N GLU A 237 22.00 -5.33 -7.31
CA GLU A 237 21.87 -6.24 -8.43
C GLU A 237 20.99 -7.42 -8.03
N ARG A 238 19.98 -7.70 -8.81
CA ARG A 238 19.24 -8.94 -8.75
C ARG A 238 19.33 -9.60 -10.13
N ASP A 239 19.92 -10.78 -10.18
CA ASP A 239 20.09 -11.57 -11.41
C ASP A 239 20.86 -10.81 -12.52
N GLY A 240 21.83 -9.95 -12.14
CA GLY A 240 22.62 -9.14 -13.07
C GLY A 240 21.91 -7.90 -13.62
N ILE A 241 20.77 -7.54 -13.04
CA ILE A 241 20.01 -6.32 -13.39
C ILE A 241 20.19 -5.30 -12.27
N PRO A 242 20.65 -4.07 -12.54
CA PRO A 242 20.70 -3.02 -11.53
C PRO A 242 19.29 -2.72 -11.01
N VAL A 243 19.08 -2.79 -9.73
CA VAL A 243 17.84 -2.40 -9.08
C VAL A 243 18.12 -1.19 -8.21
N GLU A 244 17.61 -0.02 -8.59
CA GLU A 244 17.58 1.13 -7.72
C GLU A 244 16.35 1.02 -6.82
N VAL A 245 16.55 0.92 -5.51
CA VAL A 245 15.48 0.90 -4.53
C VAL A 245 15.51 2.21 -3.76
N ALA A 246 14.42 2.95 -3.81
CA ALA A 246 14.23 4.12 -2.95
C ALA A 246 13.82 3.67 -1.55
N MET A 247 14.66 3.91 -0.55
CA MET A 247 14.32 3.69 0.84
C MET A 247 14.26 5.02 1.58
N ARG A 248 13.20 5.23 2.33
CA ARG A 248 13.06 6.38 3.20
C ARG A 248 13.69 6.09 4.56
N TYR A 249 14.59 6.95 4.99
CA TYR A 249 15.11 6.93 6.35
C TYR A 249 14.36 7.97 7.19
N ASN A 250 13.62 7.52 8.18
CA ASN A 250 13.00 8.44 9.14
C ASN A 250 13.99 8.73 10.26
N THR A 251 14.60 9.92 10.25
CA THR A 251 15.59 10.34 11.26
C THR A 251 14.99 10.79 12.58
N SER A 252 13.66 10.78 12.73
CA SER A 252 12.98 11.21 13.96
C SER A 252 13.12 10.23 15.15
N TYR A 253 13.93 9.19 15.04
CA TYR A 253 14.19 8.22 16.12
C TYR A 253 15.52 8.40 16.85
N THR A 254 16.23 9.51 16.64
CA THR A 254 17.56 9.77 17.26
C THR A 254 17.55 10.87 18.33
N GLU A 255 16.44 11.08 19.03
CA GLU A 255 16.48 11.81 20.31
C GLU A 255 15.74 11.05 21.42
#